data_482696eb494631f8e615110071a006b8
#
_entry.id   482696eb494631f8e615110071a006b8
#
_cell.length_a   1.000
_cell.length_b   1.000
_cell.length_c   1.000
_cell.angle_alpha   90.00
_cell.angle_beta   90.00
_cell.angle_gamma   90.00
#
_symmetry.space_group_name_H-M   'P 1'
#
loop_
_entity.id
_entity.type
_entity.pdbx_description
1 polymer ?
#
loop_
_entity_poly.entity_id
_entity_poly.type
_entity_poly.pdbx_seq_one_letter_code
_entity_poly.pdbx_strand_id
1 'polypeptide(L)'
;MSGRRGILALVVMATVSGAGAQEAPAPPPALPASPTPDAQAVATPVPAPDCSARPLDSEERDTLLRLAWRTLEGHLTHQPIKDADLESFAFTPCLMVRRGLFVTLKKGGTIRGLQGDIEPSRPLYQQVILFTRRAATRDPRFLPLTDADLGETLIEMEIIGARARISGPSDLSLDGRGIFLEKWGRRALFLPAILAEQHWTPERILDELCAQASLPKGSWSQSARIELFATEKVSGARPAGSPAATPSPAAPVESPPQGQGTSPPRA
;
A
#
# COMPACT_ATOMS: atom_id res chain seq x y z
N MET A 1 30.55 14.04 -19.46
CA MET A 1 29.11 14.32 -19.65
C MET A 1 28.37 13.46 -18.65
N SER A 2 28.10 14.03 -17.47
CA SER A 2 27.56 13.28 -16.33
C SER A 2 26.03 13.29 -16.41
N GLY A 3 25.45 12.13 -16.74
CA GLY A 3 24.00 11.93 -16.79
C GLY A 3 23.43 11.97 -15.37
N ARG A 4 22.72 13.03 -15.03
CA ARG A 4 21.85 13.09 -13.84
C ARG A 4 20.72 12.08 -14.02
N ARG A 5 20.91 10.87 -13.49
CA ARG A 5 19.81 9.94 -13.27
C ARG A 5 18.89 10.58 -12.22
N GLY A 6 17.71 11.00 -12.65
CA GLY A 6 16.73 11.63 -11.78
C GLY A 6 16.36 10.67 -10.64
N ILE A 7 16.58 11.12 -9.42
CA ILE A 7 16.17 10.43 -8.20
C ILE A 7 14.65 10.39 -8.21
N LEU A 8 14.09 9.21 -8.43
CA LEU A 8 12.64 8.97 -8.34
C LEU A 8 12.27 9.00 -6.85
N ALA A 9 12.08 10.20 -6.31
CA ALA A 9 11.63 10.37 -4.94
C ALA A 9 10.23 9.81 -4.80
N LEU A 10 10.11 8.79 -3.95
CA LEU A 10 8.85 8.15 -3.61
C LEU A 10 8.03 9.09 -2.71
N VAL A 11 7.22 9.96 -3.31
CA VAL A 11 6.31 10.83 -2.55
C VAL A 11 5.06 10.05 -2.20
N VAL A 12 5.01 9.52 -1.00
CA VAL A 12 3.77 9.01 -0.41
C VAL A 12 3.05 10.19 0.25
N MET A 13 2.17 10.85 -0.48
CA MET A 13 1.28 11.86 0.12
C MET A 13 0.16 11.15 0.87
N ALA A 14 0.28 11.08 2.19
CA ALA A 14 -0.84 10.74 3.06
C ALA A 14 -1.74 11.97 3.18
N THR A 15 -2.92 11.93 2.56
CA THR A 15 -3.97 12.92 2.76
C THR A 15 -4.55 12.77 4.16
N VAL A 16 -4.33 13.77 5.00
CA VAL A 16 -4.99 13.89 6.31
C VAL A 16 -6.43 14.26 6.07
N SER A 17 -7.36 13.31 6.28
CA SER A 17 -8.79 13.61 6.42
C SER A 17 -9.05 13.94 7.88
N GLY A 18 -9.31 15.21 8.17
CA GLY A 18 -9.70 15.66 9.50
C GLY A 18 -11.08 15.08 9.86
N ALA A 19 -11.11 14.23 10.88
CA ALA A 19 -12.37 13.81 11.51
C ALA A 19 -12.65 14.73 12.69
N GLY A 20 -13.79 15.44 12.62
CA GLY A 20 -14.30 16.26 13.70
C GLY A 20 -14.60 15.41 14.94
N ALA A 21 -14.25 15.96 16.09
CA ALA A 21 -14.57 15.39 17.39
C ALA A 21 -16.09 15.41 17.60
N GLN A 22 -16.69 14.24 17.73
CA GLN A 22 -18.07 14.06 18.12
C GLN A 22 -18.10 13.60 19.58
N GLU A 23 -18.70 14.41 20.41
CA GLU A 23 -18.89 14.22 21.85
C GLU A 23 -19.70 12.95 22.13
N ALA A 24 -19.19 12.06 23.00
CA ALA A 24 -19.83 10.80 23.36
C ALA A 24 -21.03 11.05 24.31
N PRO A 25 -22.19 10.40 24.11
CA PRO A 25 -23.29 10.43 25.04
C PRO A 25 -23.03 9.63 26.32
N ALA A 26 -23.55 10.09 27.43
CA ALA A 26 -23.42 9.51 28.76
C ALA A 26 -23.99 8.07 28.85
N PRO A 27 -23.43 7.21 29.71
CA PRO A 27 -23.91 5.83 29.87
C PRO A 27 -25.25 5.74 30.59
N PRO A 28 -26.12 4.79 30.23
CA PRO A 28 -27.37 4.51 30.92
C PRO A 28 -27.15 3.83 32.27
N PRO A 29 -28.14 3.94 33.21
CA PRO A 29 -28.00 3.38 34.56
C PRO A 29 -28.02 1.85 34.58
N ALA A 30 -27.28 1.29 35.54
CA ALA A 30 -27.08 -0.16 35.71
C ALA A 30 -28.39 -0.88 36.12
N LEU A 31 -28.67 -1.99 35.42
CA LEU A 31 -29.71 -2.96 35.78
C LEU A 31 -29.19 -3.94 36.84
N PRO A 32 -30.07 -4.50 37.72
CA PRO A 32 -29.67 -5.37 38.81
C PRO A 32 -29.19 -6.76 38.32
N ALA A 33 -28.20 -7.27 39.02
CA ALA A 33 -27.52 -8.54 38.73
C ALA A 33 -28.49 -9.74 38.87
N SER A 34 -28.54 -10.58 37.84
CA SER A 34 -29.16 -11.92 37.88
C SER A 34 -28.14 -12.95 38.34
N PRO A 35 -28.58 -14.05 39.01
CA PRO A 35 -27.68 -14.99 39.66
C PRO A 35 -26.89 -15.86 38.66
N THR A 36 -25.66 -16.13 39.05
CA THR A 36 -24.64 -16.91 38.32
C THR A 36 -25.06 -18.39 38.18
N PRO A 37 -25.03 -18.95 36.98
CA PRO A 37 -24.96 -20.41 36.82
C PRO A 37 -23.53 -20.92 36.83
N ASP A 38 -23.39 -22.13 37.34
CA ASP A 38 -22.20 -22.92 37.62
C ASP A 38 -20.99 -22.78 36.72
N ALA A 39 -19.82 -22.80 37.38
CA ALA A 39 -18.50 -22.80 36.82
C ALA A 39 -18.26 -24.03 35.91
N GLN A 40 -18.51 -23.88 34.63
CA GLN A 40 -17.92 -24.72 33.61
C GLN A 40 -16.48 -24.24 33.40
N ALA A 41 -15.55 -25.19 33.44
CA ALA A 41 -14.13 -24.95 33.23
C ALA A 41 -13.90 -24.13 31.95
N VAL A 42 -13.63 -22.85 32.12
CA VAL A 42 -13.20 -21.95 31.02
C VAL A 42 -11.84 -22.44 30.59
N ALA A 43 -11.81 -23.13 29.44
CA ALA A 43 -10.55 -23.37 28.74
C ALA A 43 -9.83 -22.04 28.62
N THR A 44 -8.64 -21.93 29.19
CA THR A 44 -7.78 -20.76 29.08
C THR A 44 -7.65 -20.41 27.59
N PRO A 45 -8.05 -19.21 27.17
CA PRO A 45 -7.90 -18.85 25.77
C PRO A 45 -6.41 -18.90 25.44
N VAL A 46 -6.04 -19.75 24.48
CA VAL A 46 -4.69 -19.73 23.90
C VAL A 46 -4.46 -18.29 23.42
N PRO A 47 -3.42 -17.62 23.91
CA PRO A 47 -3.18 -16.25 23.49
C PRO A 47 -3.09 -16.21 21.97
N ALA A 48 -3.88 -15.34 21.35
CA ALA A 48 -3.84 -15.16 19.90
C ALA A 48 -2.39 -14.85 19.49
N PRO A 49 -1.87 -15.46 18.42
CA PRO A 49 -0.49 -15.25 18.01
C PRO A 49 -0.25 -13.75 17.80
N ASP A 50 0.87 -13.24 18.30
CA ASP A 50 1.27 -11.85 18.04
C ASP A 50 1.60 -11.68 16.54
N CYS A 51 0.56 -11.39 15.79
CA CYS A 51 0.65 -11.23 14.34
C CYS A 51 1.24 -9.87 13.92
N SER A 52 1.52 -8.97 14.86
CA SER A 52 1.96 -7.60 14.53
C SER A 52 3.41 -7.57 14.03
N ALA A 53 4.25 -8.47 14.51
CA ALA A 53 5.67 -8.55 14.17
C ALA A 53 6.10 -9.91 13.60
N ARG A 54 5.28 -10.94 13.71
CA ARG A 54 5.56 -12.26 13.15
C ARG A 54 5.63 -12.21 11.62
N PRO A 55 6.62 -12.85 10.97
CA PRO A 55 6.59 -13.06 9.53
C PRO A 55 5.34 -13.87 9.12
N LEU A 56 4.79 -13.58 7.96
CA LEU A 56 3.72 -14.39 7.37
C LEU A 56 4.26 -15.75 6.96
N ASP A 57 3.46 -16.80 7.13
CA ASP A 57 3.78 -18.11 6.59
C ASP A 57 3.55 -18.16 5.06
N SER A 58 3.89 -19.30 4.44
CA SER A 58 3.78 -19.45 2.99
C SER A 58 2.34 -19.35 2.50
N GLU A 59 1.37 -19.91 3.24
CA GLU A 59 -0.03 -19.91 2.87
C GLU A 59 -0.65 -18.50 2.98
N GLU A 60 -0.27 -17.75 4.00
CA GLU A 60 -0.65 -16.35 4.17
C GLU A 60 -0.13 -15.47 3.04
N ARG A 61 1.14 -15.66 2.64
CA ARG A 61 1.76 -14.94 1.50
C ARG A 61 1.06 -15.26 0.19
N ASP A 62 0.80 -16.53 -0.07
CA ASP A 62 0.10 -17.01 -1.28
C ASP A 62 -1.34 -16.48 -1.31
N THR A 63 -2.01 -16.42 -0.17
CA THR A 63 -3.35 -15.85 -0.04
C THR A 63 -3.37 -14.37 -0.38
N LEU A 64 -2.42 -13.57 0.16
CA LEU A 64 -2.32 -12.15 -0.17
C LEU A 64 -1.97 -11.93 -1.65
N LEU A 65 -1.08 -12.74 -2.22
CA LEU A 65 -0.70 -12.62 -3.61
C LEU A 65 -1.86 -12.95 -4.56
N ARG A 66 -2.59 -14.03 -4.30
CA ARG A 66 -3.81 -14.37 -5.05
C ARG A 66 -4.88 -13.28 -4.94
N LEU A 67 -5.05 -12.71 -3.74
CA LEU A 67 -5.98 -11.60 -3.50
C LEU A 67 -5.58 -10.35 -4.30
N ALA A 68 -4.29 -10.00 -4.30
CA ALA A 68 -3.77 -8.88 -5.06
C ALA A 68 -4.01 -9.07 -6.57
N TRP A 69 -3.73 -10.26 -7.10
CA TRP A 69 -3.97 -10.58 -8.51
C TRP A 69 -5.45 -10.56 -8.87
N ARG A 70 -6.31 -11.21 -8.07
CA ARG A 70 -7.77 -11.17 -8.30
C ARG A 70 -8.31 -9.74 -8.28
N THR A 71 -7.74 -8.90 -7.39
CA THR A 71 -8.11 -7.49 -7.30
C THR A 71 -7.66 -6.70 -8.53
N LEU A 72 -6.41 -6.89 -8.98
CA LEU A 72 -5.86 -6.20 -10.14
C LEU A 72 -6.62 -6.56 -11.41
N GLU A 73 -6.78 -7.84 -11.67
CA GLU A 73 -7.52 -8.36 -12.81
C GLU A 73 -8.95 -7.83 -12.85
N GLY A 74 -9.68 -8.00 -11.73
CA GLY A 74 -11.06 -7.55 -11.64
C GLY A 74 -11.20 -6.04 -11.79
N HIS A 75 -10.22 -5.27 -11.34
CA HIS A 75 -10.24 -3.81 -11.50
C HIS A 75 -10.03 -3.39 -12.95
N LEU A 76 -9.07 -4.00 -13.65
CA LEU A 76 -8.73 -3.65 -15.03
C LEU A 76 -9.75 -4.21 -16.05
N THR A 77 -10.41 -5.32 -15.73
CA THR A 77 -11.46 -5.91 -16.58
C THR A 77 -12.88 -5.44 -16.22
N HIS A 78 -13.01 -4.43 -15.36
CA HIS A 78 -14.31 -3.90 -14.89
C HIS A 78 -15.19 -4.94 -14.15
N GLN A 79 -14.58 -5.95 -13.57
CA GLN A 79 -15.20 -6.98 -12.72
C GLN A 79 -14.63 -6.92 -11.29
N PRO A 80 -14.88 -5.85 -10.53
CA PRO A 80 -14.25 -5.64 -9.23
C PRO A 80 -14.58 -6.78 -8.27
N ILE A 81 -13.62 -7.08 -7.38
CA ILE A 81 -13.81 -8.08 -6.33
C ILE A 81 -15.03 -7.72 -5.47
N LYS A 82 -15.88 -8.69 -5.19
CA LYS A 82 -17.10 -8.58 -4.39
C LYS A 82 -16.90 -9.29 -3.06
N ASP A 83 -17.78 -9.04 -2.09
CA ASP A 83 -17.71 -9.70 -0.77
C ASP A 83 -17.81 -11.22 -0.89
N ALA A 84 -18.65 -11.75 -1.80
CA ALA A 84 -18.75 -13.19 -2.08
C ALA A 84 -17.43 -13.79 -2.61
N ASP A 85 -16.63 -13.03 -3.35
CA ASP A 85 -15.30 -13.49 -3.80
C ASP A 85 -14.35 -13.67 -2.61
N LEU A 86 -14.51 -12.87 -1.55
CA LEU A 86 -13.67 -12.92 -0.36
C LEU A 86 -13.89 -14.18 0.47
N GLU A 87 -15.07 -14.80 0.41
CA GLU A 87 -15.38 -16.06 1.09
C GLU A 87 -14.50 -17.22 0.60
N SER A 88 -13.97 -17.12 -0.63
CA SER A 88 -13.05 -18.11 -1.20
C SER A 88 -11.62 -18.01 -0.66
N PHE A 89 -11.29 -16.97 0.10
CA PHE A 89 -9.96 -16.77 0.69
C PHE A 89 -9.94 -17.18 2.15
N ALA A 90 -8.95 -17.99 2.54
CA ALA A 90 -8.72 -18.36 3.93
C ALA A 90 -7.99 -17.23 4.67
N PHE A 91 -8.71 -16.30 5.27
CA PHE A 91 -8.12 -15.22 6.06
C PHE A 91 -7.79 -15.70 7.47
N THR A 92 -6.50 -15.90 7.75
CA THR A 92 -6.03 -16.16 9.10
C THR A 92 -6.14 -14.90 9.98
N PRO A 93 -6.09 -15.03 11.32
CA PRO A 93 -6.07 -13.88 12.20
C PRO A 93 -4.96 -12.87 11.85
N CYS A 94 -3.81 -13.34 11.35
CA CYS A 94 -2.68 -12.47 10.99
C CYS A 94 -2.91 -11.65 9.70
N LEU A 95 -3.80 -12.09 8.83
CA LEU A 95 -4.25 -11.29 7.68
C LEU A 95 -5.32 -10.25 8.05
N MET A 96 -5.93 -10.40 9.22
CA MET A 96 -6.97 -9.50 9.73
C MET A 96 -6.40 -8.37 10.63
N VAL A 97 -5.14 -8.44 11.05
CA VAL A 97 -4.52 -7.36 11.83
C VAL A 97 -4.15 -6.16 10.95
N ARG A 98 -3.97 -5.01 11.59
CA ARG A 98 -3.54 -3.79 10.93
C ARG A 98 -2.01 -3.76 10.87
N ARG A 99 -1.44 -3.95 9.70
CA ARG A 99 -0.01 -3.82 9.43
C ARG A 99 0.18 -2.86 8.26
N GLY A 100 1.25 -2.06 8.28
CA GLY A 100 1.61 -1.23 7.13
C GLY A 100 1.87 -2.09 5.90
N LEU A 101 1.52 -1.57 4.73
CA LEU A 101 1.67 -2.27 3.45
C LEU A 101 1.98 -1.26 2.36
N PHE A 102 2.92 -1.62 1.50
CA PHE A 102 3.17 -0.97 0.21
C PHE A 102 3.01 -1.99 -0.91
N VAL A 103 2.27 -1.61 -1.92
CA VAL A 103 2.07 -2.42 -3.14
C VAL A 103 2.74 -1.71 -4.30
N THR A 104 3.68 -2.39 -4.93
CA THR A 104 4.39 -1.94 -6.12
C THR A 104 3.98 -2.80 -7.30
N LEU A 105 3.57 -2.18 -8.39
CA LEU A 105 3.31 -2.84 -9.66
C LEU A 105 4.45 -2.54 -10.62
N LYS A 106 5.05 -3.58 -11.18
CA LYS A 106 6.16 -3.48 -12.14
C LYS A 106 5.77 -4.07 -13.48
N LYS A 107 6.27 -3.49 -14.56
CA LYS A 107 6.16 -4.04 -15.92
C LYS A 107 7.56 -4.06 -16.55
N GLY A 108 8.02 -5.21 -17.00
CA GLY A 108 9.37 -5.33 -17.55
C GLY A 108 10.47 -4.87 -16.58
N GLY A 109 10.31 -5.10 -15.27
CA GLY A 109 11.24 -4.64 -14.23
C GLY A 109 11.11 -3.17 -13.83
N THR A 110 10.33 -2.36 -14.54
CA THR A 110 10.14 -0.93 -14.25
C THR A 110 8.89 -0.70 -13.41
N ILE A 111 8.97 0.17 -12.40
CA ILE A 111 7.82 0.55 -11.57
C ILE A 111 6.78 1.27 -12.42
N ARG A 112 5.53 0.84 -12.32
CA ARG A 112 4.36 1.42 -13.00
C ARG A 112 3.31 1.95 -12.04
N GLY A 113 3.45 1.66 -10.77
CA GLY A 113 2.61 2.19 -9.72
C GLY A 113 3.09 1.72 -8.35
N LEU A 114 2.94 2.58 -7.36
CA LEU A 114 3.23 2.27 -5.97
C LEU A 114 2.26 3.02 -5.08
N GLN A 115 1.62 2.29 -4.18
CA GLN A 115 0.73 2.86 -3.18
C GLN A 115 0.83 2.08 -1.88
N GLY A 116 0.66 2.77 -0.76
CA GLY A 116 0.73 2.13 0.55
C GLY A 116 0.60 3.11 1.69
N ASP A 117 0.60 2.57 2.90
CA ASP A 117 0.63 3.34 4.14
C ASP A 117 1.41 2.56 5.21
N ILE A 118 2.21 3.27 5.99
CA ILE A 118 2.94 2.71 7.13
C ILE A 118 2.07 2.64 8.39
N GLU A 119 1.02 3.45 8.48
CA GLU A 119 0.06 3.51 9.61
C GLU A 119 -1.36 3.23 9.14
N PRO A 120 -1.70 1.96 8.94
CA PRO A 120 -2.94 1.58 8.32
C PRO A 120 -4.15 1.71 9.27
N SER A 121 -5.26 2.12 8.71
CA SER A 121 -6.56 2.13 9.40
C SER A 121 -7.38 0.85 9.20
N ARG A 122 -6.93 -0.06 8.33
CA ARG A 122 -7.68 -1.25 7.89
C ARG A 122 -6.90 -2.53 8.10
N PRO A 123 -7.56 -3.71 8.19
CA PRO A 123 -6.92 -5.03 8.13
C PRO A 123 -6.02 -5.19 6.89
N LEU A 124 -4.98 -6.02 7.01
CA LEU A 124 -3.98 -6.21 5.96
C LEU A 124 -4.61 -6.65 4.63
N TYR A 125 -5.54 -7.61 4.63
CA TYR A 125 -6.20 -8.06 3.40
C TYR A 125 -6.98 -6.93 2.70
N GLN A 126 -7.65 -6.05 3.46
CA GLN A 126 -8.38 -4.92 2.88
C GLN A 126 -7.44 -3.86 2.29
N GLN A 127 -6.25 -3.72 2.88
CA GLN A 127 -5.24 -2.83 2.33
C GLN A 127 -4.68 -3.36 1.02
N VAL A 128 -4.48 -4.69 0.91
CA VAL A 128 -4.07 -5.32 -0.37
C VAL A 128 -5.04 -4.94 -1.48
N ILE A 129 -6.34 -5.07 -1.24
CA ILE A 129 -7.37 -4.68 -2.22
C ILE A 129 -7.28 -3.18 -2.55
N LEU A 130 -7.19 -2.34 -1.52
CA LEU A 130 -7.18 -0.89 -1.69
C LEU A 130 -5.96 -0.41 -2.46
N PHE A 131 -4.76 -0.84 -2.02
CA PHE A 131 -3.50 -0.32 -2.56
C PHE A 131 -3.16 -0.94 -3.91
N THR A 132 -3.54 -2.18 -4.19
CA THR A 132 -3.42 -2.76 -5.53
C THR A 132 -4.20 -1.94 -6.56
N ARG A 133 -5.47 -1.61 -6.27
CA ARG A 133 -6.28 -0.76 -7.16
C ARG A 133 -5.70 0.63 -7.33
N ARG A 134 -5.24 1.25 -6.24
CA ARG A 134 -4.66 2.60 -6.28
C ARG A 134 -3.32 2.62 -7.01
N ALA A 135 -2.47 1.62 -6.81
CA ALA A 135 -1.20 1.49 -7.53
C ALA A 135 -1.41 1.35 -9.04
N ALA A 136 -2.48 0.64 -9.45
CA ALA A 136 -2.78 0.47 -10.86
C ALA A 136 -3.25 1.74 -11.56
N THR A 137 -4.01 2.62 -10.89
CA THR A 137 -4.75 3.70 -11.56
C THR A 137 -4.67 5.07 -10.90
N ARG A 138 -4.08 5.19 -9.71
CA ARG A 138 -4.06 6.45 -8.95
C ARG A 138 -2.66 6.91 -8.53
N ASP A 139 -1.61 6.34 -9.10
CA ASP A 139 -0.26 6.87 -8.92
C ASP A 139 -0.02 7.99 -9.95
N PRO A 140 0.09 9.26 -9.52
CA PRO A 140 0.16 10.39 -10.44
C PRO A 140 1.44 10.43 -11.29
N ARG A 141 2.42 9.60 -10.96
CA ARG A 141 3.70 9.52 -11.68
C ARG A 141 3.63 8.68 -12.96
N PHE A 142 2.58 7.86 -13.09
CA PHE A 142 2.45 6.88 -14.17
C PHE A 142 1.06 6.94 -14.79
N LEU A 143 1.00 6.57 -16.06
CA LEU A 143 -0.30 6.30 -16.71
C LEU A 143 -0.95 5.08 -16.07
N PRO A 144 -2.27 5.07 -15.92
CA PRO A 144 -3.01 3.90 -15.45
C PRO A 144 -2.65 2.63 -16.22
N LEU A 145 -2.57 1.51 -15.51
CA LEU A 145 -2.44 0.20 -16.14
C LEU A 145 -3.75 -0.17 -16.84
N THR A 146 -3.62 -0.94 -17.90
CA THR A 146 -4.72 -1.52 -18.68
C THR A 146 -4.71 -3.03 -18.58
N ASP A 147 -5.75 -3.70 -19.06
CA ASP A 147 -5.86 -5.15 -19.15
C ASP A 147 -4.75 -5.78 -20.00
N ALA A 148 -4.29 -5.08 -21.05
CA ALA A 148 -3.16 -5.50 -21.88
C ALA A 148 -1.83 -5.60 -21.10
N ASP A 149 -1.69 -4.87 -19.99
CA ASP A 149 -0.48 -4.87 -19.18
C ASP A 149 -0.38 -6.08 -18.23
N LEU A 150 -1.50 -6.80 -17.99
CA LEU A 150 -1.57 -7.89 -17.01
C LEU A 150 -0.54 -9.00 -17.24
N GLY A 151 -0.26 -9.35 -18.50
CA GLY A 151 0.66 -10.44 -18.85
C GLY A 151 2.12 -10.17 -18.46
N GLU A 152 2.52 -8.91 -18.40
CA GLU A 152 3.89 -8.48 -18.09
C GLU A 152 4.03 -7.88 -16.69
N THR A 153 2.93 -7.82 -15.94
CA THR A 153 2.91 -7.22 -14.61
C THR A 153 3.46 -8.18 -13.56
N LEU A 154 4.26 -7.65 -12.66
CA LEU A 154 4.70 -8.28 -11.42
C LEU A 154 4.13 -7.47 -10.26
N ILE A 155 3.52 -8.15 -9.29
CA ILE A 155 3.09 -7.53 -8.03
C ILE A 155 4.16 -7.78 -6.98
N GLU A 156 4.61 -6.70 -6.31
CA GLU A 156 5.45 -6.77 -5.12
C GLU A 156 4.71 -6.10 -3.97
N MET A 157 4.68 -6.75 -2.84
CA MET A 157 4.12 -6.23 -1.59
C MET A 157 5.22 -6.18 -0.53
N GLU A 158 5.38 -5.04 0.13
CA GLU A 158 6.24 -4.88 1.30
C GLU A 158 5.35 -4.65 2.53
N ILE A 159 5.30 -5.66 3.41
CA ILE A 159 4.50 -5.65 4.61
C ILE A 159 5.39 -5.18 5.76
N ILE A 160 4.95 -4.15 6.47
CA ILE A 160 5.71 -3.57 7.57
C ILE A 160 5.68 -4.50 8.78
N GLY A 161 6.84 -4.85 9.26
CA GLY A 161 7.06 -5.65 10.46
C GLY A 161 7.37 -4.81 11.70
N ALA A 162 8.31 -5.30 12.52
CA ALA A 162 8.72 -4.63 13.74
C ALA A 162 9.26 -3.22 13.46
N ARG A 163 8.89 -2.28 14.32
CA ARG A 163 9.31 -0.87 14.27
C ARG A 163 10.10 -0.54 15.53
N ALA A 164 11.17 0.24 15.38
CA ALA A 164 12.00 0.69 16.48
C ALA A 164 12.25 2.19 16.37
N ARG A 165 11.95 2.94 17.42
CA ARG A 165 12.25 4.38 17.49
C ARG A 165 13.74 4.60 17.63
N ILE A 166 14.27 5.61 16.95
CA ILE A 166 15.64 6.08 17.07
C ILE A 166 15.67 7.56 17.41
N SER A 167 16.79 8.01 18.01
CA SER A 167 16.94 9.40 18.45
C SER A 167 17.67 10.27 17.42
N GLY A 168 18.46 9.69 16.55
CA GLY A 168 19.23 10.43 15.56
C GLY A 168 20.16 9.57 14.70
N PRO A 169 21.10 10.21 14.01
CA PRO A 169 21.98 9.52 13.06
C PRO A 169 22.87 8.46 13.69
N SER A 170 23.30 8.64 14.96
CA SER A 170 24.13 7.66 15.68
C SER A 170 23.46 6.31 15.85
N ASP A 171 22.13 6.29 15.93
CA ASP A 171 21.34 5.06 16.16
C ASP A 171 20.90 4.42 14.83
N LEU A 172 21.28 5.04 13.70
CA LEU A 172 20.81 4.64 12.40
C LEU A 172 21.64 3.49 11.86
N SER A 173 21.17 2.26 12.08
CA SER A 173 21.67 1.03 11.46
C SER A 173 20.59 0.47 10.55
N LEU A 174 20.79 0.56 9.24
CA LEU A 174 19.77 0.18 8.27
C LEU A 174 19.58 -1.34 8.20
N ASP A 175 20.64 -2.10 8.05
CA ASP A 175 20.64 -3.58 8.04
C ASP A 175 19.44 -4.19 7.28
N GLY A 176 19.15 -3.68 6.10
CA GLY A 176 18.00 -4.08 5.32
C GLY A 176 16.65 -3.53 5.83
N ARG A 177 16.67 -2.55 6.73
CA ARG A 177 15.47 -1.88 7.25
C ARG A 177 15.16 -0.60 6.47
N GLY A 178 13.88 -0.24 6.45
CA GLY A 178 13.42 1.07 6.02
C GLY A 178 13.45 2.08 7.16
N ILE A 179 13.24 3.34 6.83
CA ILE A 179 13.21 4.45 7.78
C ILE A 179 11.99 5.34 7.54
N PHE A 180 11.36 5.76 8.62
CA PHE A 180 10.19 6.64 8.63
C PHE A 180 10.46 7.87 9.49
N LEU A 181 9.98 9.02 9.04
CA LEU A 181 10.03 10.28 9.77
C LEU A 181 8.65 10.93 9.78
N GLU A 182 8.24 11.41 10.95
CA GLU A 182 7.05 12.23 11.12
C GLU A 182 7.34 13.45 11.97
N LYS A 183 6.88 14.60 11.51
CA LYS A 183 6.92 15.84 12.26
C LYS A 183 5.79 16.77 11.83
N TRP A 184 5.01 17.30 12.79
CA TRP A 184 3.89 18.22 12.55
C TRP A 184 2.86 17.68 11.52
N GLY A 185 2.58 16.37 11.59
CA GLY A 185 1.67 15.70 10.66
C GLY A 185 2.24 15.48 9.25
N ARG A 186 3.47 15.93 8.97
CA ARG A 186 4.17 15.67 7.72
C ARG A 186 4.98 14.38 7.86
N ARG A 187 4.92 13.55 6.84
CA ARG A 187 5.48 12.18 6.86
C ARG A 187 6.32 11.93 5.63
N ALA A 188 7.40 11.21 5.82
CA ALA A 188 8.21 10.65 4.75
C ALA A 188 8.78 9.29 5.16
N LEU A 189 9.09 8.45 4.17
CA LEU A 189 9.76 7.19 4.42
C LEU A 189 10.62 6.78 3.23
N PHE A 190 11.63 5.96 3.52
CA PHE A 190 12.33 5.19 2.51
C PHE A 190 12.18 3.70 2.81
N LEU A 191 11.75 2.95 1.80
CA LEU A 191 11.75 1.49 1.85
C LEU A 191 13.19 0.95 1.78
N PRO A 192 13.45 -0.26 2.28
CA PRO A 192 14.80 -0.83 2.28
C PRO A 192 15.46 -0.85 0.91
N ALA A 193 14.70 -1.16 -0.15
CA ALA A 193 15.20 -1.21 -1.51
C ALA A 193 15.76 0.13 -1.99
N ILE A 194 15.14 1.24 -1.61
CA ILE A 194 15.60 2.59 -1.97
C ILE A 194 16.93 2.89 -1.28
N LEU A 195 17.04 2.55 0.00
CA LEU A 195 18.24 2.82 0.79
C LEU A 195 19.44 1.96 0.36
N ALA A 196 19.19 0.74 -0.08
CA ALA A 196 20.23 -0.16 -0.57
C ALA A 196 20.96 0.36 -1.83
N GLU A 197 20.26 1.13 -2.66
CA GLU A 197 20.83 1.73 -3.86
C GLU A 197 21.60 3.04 -3.58
N GLN A 198 21.42 3.59 -2.37
CA GLN A 198 22.00 4.88 -2.00
C GLN A 198 23.17 4.68 -1.03
N HIS A 199 24.29 5.31 -1.34
CA HIS A 199 25.45 5.36 -0.45
C HIS A 199 25.44 6.64 0.37
N TRP A 200 24.31 6.95 1.02
CA TRP A 200 24.14 8.15 1.82
C TRP A 200 24.64 7.95 3.25
N THR A 201 25.18 9.04 3.82
CA THR A 201 25.45 9.06 5.26
C THR A 201 24.12 9.11 6.05
N PRO A 202 24.12 8.69 7.32
CA PRO A 202 22.94 8.77 8.17
C PRO A 202 22.30 10.17 8.20
N GLU A 203 23.07 11.24 8.31
CA GLU A 203 22.58 12.61 8.31
C GLU A 203 21.92 12.97 6.99
N ARG A 204 22.50 12.52 5.88
CA ARG A 204 21.94 12.77 4.56
C ARG A 204 20.61 12.04 4.37
N ILE A 205 20.47 10.82 4.85
CA ILE A 205 19.18 10.09 4.82
C ILE A 205 18.10 10.87 5.55
N LEU A 206 18.40 11.39 6.74
CA LEU A 206 17.45 12.16 7.54
C LEU A 206 17.11 13.51 6.88
N ASP A 207 18.07 14.17 6.24
CA ASP A 207 17.85 15.40 5.50
C ASP A 207 16.98 15.17 4.26
N GLU A 208 17.20 14.08 3.51
CA GLU A 208 16.37 13.70 2.36
C GLU A 208 14.94 13.34 2.79
N LEU A 209 14.76 12.70 3.95
CA LEU A 209 13.43 12.48 4.54
C LEU A 209 12.75 13.81 4.88
N CYS A 210 13.48 14.77 5.47
CA CYS A 210 12.92 16.10 5.70
C CYS A 210 12.50 16.78 4.40
N ALA A 211 13.34 16.72 3.36
CA ALA A 211 13.01 17.28 2.06
C ALA A 211 11.76 16.62 1.46
N GLN A 212 11.65 15.29 1.53
CA GLN A 212 10.50 14.53 1.06
C GLN A 212 9.22 14.88 1.84
N ALA A 213 9.33 15.11 3.16
CA ALA A 213 8.23 15.56 4.01
C ALA A 213 7.92 17.07 3.85
N SER A 214 8.61 17.79 2.95
CA SER A 214 8.54 19.25 2.80
C SER A 214 8.88 20.00 4.10
N LEU A 215 9.82 19.48 4.86
CA LEU A 215 10.39 20.09 6.06
C LEU A 215 11.74 20.71 5.74
N PRO A 216 12.15 21.77 6.48
CA PRO A 216 13.51 22.30 6.39
C PRO A 216 14.57 21.25 6.70
N LYS A 217 15.74 21.36 6.08
CA LYS A 217 16.90 20.53 6.38
C LYS A 217 17.24 20.57 7.86
N GLY A 218 17.62 19.43 8.46
CA GLY A 218 17.94 19.34 9.87
C GLY A 218 16.73 19.32 10.82
N SER A 219 15.49 19.41 10.29
CA SER A 219 14.27 19.36 11.13
C SER A 219 14.15 18.07 11.93
N TRP A 220 14.81 17.01 11.51
CA TRP A 220 14.83 15.71 12.19
C TRP A 220 15.45 15.80 13.61
N SER A 221 16.36 16.74 13.86
CA SER A 221 17.03 16.89 15.17
C SER A 221 16.15 17.51 16.26
N GLN A 222 14.98 18.01 15.93
CA GLN A 222 14.08 18.73 16.85
C GLN A 222 12.73 18.04 16.94
N SER A 223 12.58 17.12 17.90
CA SER A 223 11.29 16.47 18.23
C SER A 223 10.57 15.77 17.06
N ALA A 224 11.31 15.29 16.07
CA ALA A 224 10.74 14.42 15.05
C ALA A 224 10.56 12.98 15.59
N ARG A 225 9.54 12.29 15.16
CA ARG A 225 9.42 10.85 15.35
C ARG A 225 10.15 10.16 14.21
N ILE A 226 11.23 9.45 14.54
CA ILE A 226 12.03 8.70 13.58
C ILE A 226 11.99 7.23 13.99
N GLU A 227 11.69 6.36 13.04
CA GLU A 227 11.59 4.92 13.28
C GLU A 227 12.25 4.13 12.15
N LEU A 228 13.02 3.12 12.54
CA LEU A 228 13.43 2.06 11.64
C LEU A 228 12.37 0.98 11.63
N PHE A 229 12.11 0.38 10.48
CA PHE A 229 11.14 -0.70 10.34
C PHE A 229 11.67 -1.84 9.47
N ALA A 230 11.35 -3.06 9.87
CA ALA A 230 11.58 -4.23 9.04
C ALA A 230 10.48 -4.32 7.97
N THR A 231 10.78 -4.95 6.84
CA THR A 231 9.78 -5.31 5.84
C THR A 231 9.85 -6.79 5.53
N GLU A 232 8.69 -7.35 5.22
CA GLU A 232 8.55 -8.67 4.64
C GLU A 232 8.10 -8.51 3.21
N LYS A 233 8.85 -9.08 2.27
CA LYS A 233 8.57 -8.97 0.83
C LYS A 233 7.81 -10.20 0.34
N VAL A 234 6.68 -9.96 -0.31
CA VAL A 234 5.89 -10.96 -1.03
C VAL A 234 5.78 -10.50 -2.48
N SER A 235 6.16 -11.34 -3.42
CA SER A 235 6.12 -10.97 -4.84
C SER A 235 5.79 -12.17 -5.72
N GLY A 236 5.11 -11.90 -6.83
CA GLY A 236 4.80 -12.95 -7.79
C GLY A 236 4.22 -12.40 -9.09
N ALA A 237 4.52 -13.10 -10.17
CA ALA A 237 3.88 -12.91 -11.45
C ALA A 237 2.44 -13.46 -11.42
N ARG A 238 1.70 -13.22 -12.48
CA ARG A 238 0.33 -13.72 -12.64
C ARG A 238 0.29 -15.24 -12.49
N PRO A 239 -0.58 -15.80 -11.64
CA PRO A 239 -0.72 -17.24 -11.52
C PRO A 239 -1.09 -17.89 -12.86
N ALA A 240 -0.43 -19.01 -13.20
CA ALA A 240 -0.80 -19.80 -14.36
C ALA A 240 -2.22 -20.34 -14.18
N GLY A 241 -3.11 -20.12 -15.15
CA GLY A 241 -4.51 -20.55 -15.07
C GLY A 241 -5.53 -19.46 -14.71
N SER A 242 -5.07 -18.24 -14.42
CA SER A 242 -6.00 -17.09 -14.38
C SER A 242 -6.60 -16.89 -15.78
N PRO A 243 -7.94 -16.76 -15.92
CA PRO A 243 -8.57 -16.62 -17.24
C PRO A 243 -7.90 -15.46 -17.99
N ALA A 244 -7.47 -15.74 -19.23
CA ALA A 244 -6.94 -14.68 -20.08
C ALA A 244 -7.99 -13.56 -20.16
N ALA A 245 -7.58 -12.33 -19.89
CA ALA A 245 -8.48 -11.19 -20.09
C ALA A 245 -8.96 -11.26 -21.54
N THR A 246 -10.25 -11.47 -21.73
CA THR A 246 -10.84 -11.35 -23.08
C THR A 246 -10.66 -9.88 -23.46
N PRO A 247 -9.94 -9.56 -24.54
CA PRO A 247 -9.75 -8.17 -24.90
C PRO A 247 -11.13 -7.53 -25.05
N SER A 248 -11.35 -6.47 -24.28
CA SER A 248 -12.57 -5.66 -24.43
C SER A 248 -12.59 -5.15 -25.87
N PRO A 249 -13.71 -5.32 -26.60
CA PRO A 249 -13.79 -4.79 -27.97
C PRO A 249 -13.45 -3.29 -27.92
N ALA A 250 -12.41 -2.90 -28.67
CA ALA A 250 -12.01 -1.51 -28.79
C ALA A 250 -13.26 -0.69 -29.12
N ALA A 251 -13.50 0.36 -28.35
CA ALA A 251 -14.57 1.31 -28.64
C ALA A 251 -14.45 1.74 -30.11
N PRO A 252 -15.56 1.79 -30.84
CA PRO A 252 -15.52 2.21 -32.25
C PRO A 252 -14.85 3.58 -32.34
N VAL A 253 -13.80 3.67 -33.12
CA VAL A 253 -13.18 4.95 -33.45
C VAL A 253 -14.22 5.69 -34.28
N GLU A 254 -14.88 6.66 -33.68
CA GLU A 254 -15.80 7.54 -34.33
C GLU A 254 -15.02 8.32 -35.40
N SER A 255 -15.26 7.99 -36.68
CA SER A 255 -14.63 8.67 -37.80
C SER A 255 -15.04 10.15 -37.78
N PRO A 256 -14.11 11.08 -37.99
CA PRO A 256 -14.46 12.50 -38.02
C PRO A 256 -15.48 12.77 -39.13
N PRO A 257 -16.45 13.67 -38.92
CA PRO A 257 -17.48 13.98 -39.93
C PRO A 257 -16.82 14.49 -41.20
N GLN A 258 -17.14 13.83 -42.33
CA GLN A 258 -16.68 14.24 -43.63
C GLN A 258 -17.33 15.60 -43.96
N GLY A 259 -16.49 16.61 -44.10
CA GLY A 259 -16.93 17.96 -44.47
C GLY A 259 -17.74 17.98 -45.77
N GLN A 260 -18.94 18.49 -45.67
CA GLN A 260 -19.78 18.77 -46.85
C GLN A 260 -19.07 19.81 -47.70
N GLY A 261 -18.71 19.39 -48.92
CA GLY A 261 -18.10 20.26 -49.93
C GLY A 261 -19.04 21.40 -50.28
N THR A 262 -18.62 22.62 -50.02
CA THR A 262 -19.22 23.83 -50.54
C THR A 262 -18.85 23.97 -52.00
N SER A 263 -19.85 23.86 -52.90
CA SER A 263 -19.70 24.18 -54.30
C SER A 263 -19.44 25.69 -54.47
N PRO A 264 -18.57 26.12 -55.40
CA PRO A 264 -18.35 27.54 -55.69
C PRO A 264 -19.50 28.14 -56.49
N PRO A 265 -19.79 29.45 -56.32
CA PRO A 265 -20.83 30.13 -57.13
C PRO A 265 -20.34 30.31 -58.55
N ARG A 266 -21.24 30.00 -59.50
CA ARG A 266 -21.06 30.36 -60.90
C ARG A 266 -21.27 31.89 -61.12
N ALA A 267 -20.35 32.47 -61.88
CA ALA A 267 -20.46 33.81 -62.46
C ALA A 267 -21.50 33.89 -63.59
#